data_af651006f0a602cdb83292fa6b815f0a
#
_entry.id   af651006f0a602cdb83292fa6b815f0a
#
_cell.length_a   1.000
_cell.length_b   1.000
_cell.length_c   1.000
_cell.angle_alpha   90.00
_cell.angle_beta   90.00
_cell.angle_gamma   90.00
#
_symmetry.space_group_name_H-M   'P 1'
#
loop_
_entity.id
_entity.type
_entity.pdbx_description
1 polymer ?
#
loop_
_entity_poly.entity_id
_entity_poly.type
_entity_poly.pdbx_seq_one_letter_code
_entity_poly.pdbx_strand_id
1 'polypeptide(L)'
;LRRRTTRSLIAAATALLALAASACGTQGPAARDDVIRIGAWYPLTGAVASFGIPERAGADAYFKSVNARGGINGRKIDWIVKDNAFDPQQTVQIARRLVDQDGVVAIVATNGTAQSQATFPFVLEQSKVPVLNTLGGDASWYQPARDGLFGMQTLYEDQASALGQWAAQDGAKKVLVVHSDPAAFVNVAKEIGPAARKTDPSVQVKSLSVKFQTTDYSPVISKVKREKPDAVVVILAAAEAASYLKEAKLQGLSTPVYGYAPVAAQSTLTLAGKAAEGVKAVQLVKSPHDDDPAIKEFRSAMATYERGHPADFITLWGWAAAKAFVEIAQTIDGPITSQALTDAYKKARAVDTGVAPVLNFSAQHHLGTRDVQKVVVRDGRWESQGDFFTPPARD
;
A
#
# COMPACT_ATOMS: atom_id res chain seq x y z
N LEU A 1 46.59 33.48 -79.09
CA LEU A 1 46.16 34.49 -78.12
C LEU A 1 44.79 34.07 -77.60
N ARG A 2 44.57 34.19 -76.21
CA ARG A 2 43.36 33.90 -75.47
C ARG A 2 43.10 32.42 -75.08
N ARG A 3 43.73 31.97 -74.00
CA ARG A 3 43.26 30.91 -73.12
C ARG A 3 43.97 31.01 -71.80
N ARG A 4 43.58 31.95 -70.91
CA ARG A 4 44.02 32.02 -69.52
C ARG A 4 43.14 32.96 -68.67
N THR A 5 41.87 32.65 -68.45
CA THR A 5 41.11 33.38 -67.39
C THR A 5 39.87 32.64 -66.82
N THR A 6 39.83 31.31 -66.99
CA THR A 6 38.64 30.56 -66.50
C THR A 6 38.96 29.52 -65.40
N ARG A 7 40.16 29.57 -64.84
CA ARG A 7 40.52 28.57 -63.74
C ARG A 7 40.53 29.12 -62.34
N SER A 8 40.30 30.40 -62.09
CA SER A 8 40.38 31.03 -60.76
C SER A 8 39.04 31.27 -60.03
N LEU A 9 37.92 31.00 -60.69
CA LEU A 9 36.56 31.27 -60.10
C LEU A 9 35.87 29.98 -59.57
N ILE A 10 36.43 28.81 -59.78
CA ILE A 10 35.87 27.54 -59.32
C ILE A 10 36.43 27.10 -57.95
N ALA A 11 37.61 27.63 -57.53
CA ALA A 11 38.23 27.32 -56.27
C ALA A 11 37.64 28.08 -55.06
N ALA A 12 36.92 29.19 -55.27
CA ALA A 12 36.32 29.98 -54.21
C ALA A 12 34.89 29.52 -53.81
N ALA A 13 34.19 28.80 -54.70
CA ALA A 13 32.83 28.32 -54.45
C ALA A 13 32.78 27.00 -53.65
N THR A 14 33.86 26.21 -53.65
CA THR A 14 33.95 24.95 -52.95
C THR A 14 34.40 25.09 -51.48
N ALA A 15 34.96 26.20 -51.11
CA ALA A 15 35.40 26.45 -49.71
C ALA A 15 34.25 27.00 -48.82
N LEU A 16 33.20 27.59 -49.40
CA LEU A 16 32.03 28.08 -48.63
C LEU A 16 30.96 27.00 -48.37
N LEU A 17 30.93 25.91 -49.10
CA LEU A 17 30.00 24.82 -48.86
C LEU A 17 30.50 23.83 -47.77
N ALA A 18 31.77 23.84 -47.41
CA ALA A 18 32.32 22.96 -46.37
C ALA A 18 32.13 23.50 -44.95
N LEU A 19 31.83 24.78 -44.74
CA LEU A 19 31.57 25.36 -43.42
C LEU A 19 30.08 25.32 -43.00
N ALA A 20 29.16 25.02 -43.90
CA ALA A 20 27.72 24.90 -43.60
C ALA A 20 27.30 23.49 -43.18
N ALA A 21 28.17 22.48 -43.34
CA ALA A 21 27.89 21.09 -42.99
C ALA A 21 28.30 20.69 -41.54
N SER A 22 28.99 21.60 -40.80
CA SER A 22 29.43 21.34 -39.45
C SER A 22 28.48 21.86 -38.36
N ALA A 23 27.32 22.43 -38.73
CA ALA A 23 26.32 22.95 -37.80
C ALA A 23 25.10 22.03 -37.60
N CYS A 24 25.06 20.87 -38.27
CA CYS A 24 24.17 19.78 -37.84
C CYS A 24 24.91 18.96 -36.76
N GLY A 25 24.98 19.56 -35.57
CA GLY A 25 25.22 18.78 -34.38
C GLY A 25 24.16 17.68 -34.36
N THR A 26 24.61 16.43 -34.41
CA THR A 26 23.81 15.30 -34.04
C THR A 26 23.29 15.59 -32.63
N GLN A 27 22.12 16.20 -32.53
CA GLN A 27 21.28 16.00 -31.37
C GLN A 27 21.00 14.51 -31.38
N GLY A 28 21.81 13.77 -30.63
CA GLY A 28 21.43 12.45 -30.16
C GLY A 28 20.02 12.57 -29.60
N PRO A 29 19.23 11.50 -29.55
CA PRO A 29 17.88 11.56 -29.01
C PRO A 29 17.99 12.27 -27.66
N ALA A 30 17.37 13.46 -27.57
CA ALA A 30 17.28 14.20 -26.31
C ALA A 30 16.85 13.17 -25.28
N ALA A 31 17.67 12.97 -24.28
CA ALA A 31 17.40 12.04 -23.23
C ALA A 31 15.96 12.33 -22.76
N ARG A 32 15.13 11.28 -22.64
CA ARG A 32 13.79 11.35 -22.10
C ARG A 32 13.84 11.62 -20.60
N ASP A 33 14.60 12.65 -20.20
CA ASP A 33 14.85 13.02 -18.80
C ASP A 33 13.65 13.71 -18.12
N ASP A 34 12.60 14.06 -18.93
CA ASP A 34 11.48 14.82 -18.42
C ASP A 34 10.36 13.98 -17.79
N VAL A 35 10.49 12.65 -17.79
CA VAL A 35 9.44 11.75 -17.33
C VAL A 35 10.02 10.65 -16.45
N ILE A 36 9.46 10.50 -15.26
CA ILE A 36 9.77 9.41 -14.32
C ILE A 36 8.75 8.31 -14.55
N ARG A 37 9.18 7.18 -15.16
CA ARG A 37 8.32 6.02 -15.35
C ARG A 37 8.36 5.11 -14.17
N ILE A 38 7.20 4.88 -13.57
CA ILE A 38 7.01 3.94 -12.47
C ILE A 38 5.87 2.98 -12.81
N GLY A 39 5.93 1.76 -12.28
CA GLY A 39 4.96 0.73 -12.56
C GLY A 39 4.16 0.32 -11.34
N ALA A 40 2.99 -0.27 -11.57
CA ALA A 40 2.20 -0.93 -10.54
C ALA A 40 1.34 -2.04 -11.12
N TRP A 41 0.97 -2.99 -10.28
CA TRP A 41 -0.09 -3.95 -10.52
C TRP A 41 -1.14 -3.86 -9.43
N TYR A 42 -2.39 -4.06 -9.82
CA TYR A 42 -3.54 -4.07 -8.92
C TYR A 42 -4.55 -5.13 -9.37
N PRO A 43 -5.32 -5.69 -8.45
CA PRO A 43 -6.50 -6.48 -8.83
C PRO A 43 -7.61 -5.51 -9.26
N LEU A 44 -7.69 -5.21 -10.55
CA LEU A 44 -8.73 -4.34 -11.11
C LEU A 44 -9.95 -5.14 -11.58
N THR A 45 -9.81 -6.46 -11.69
CA THR A 45 -10.88 -7.40 -11.98
C THR A 45 -10.92 -8.54 -10.94
N GLY A 46 -12.01 -9.32 -10.94
CA GLY A 46 -12.18 -10.47 -10.03
C GLY A 46 -12.65 -10.11 -8.62
N ALA A 47 -12.55 -11.08 -7.70
CA ALA A 47 -13.15 -11.01 -6.36
C ALA A 47 -12.52 -9.94 -5.44
N VAL A 48 -11.30 -9.49 -5.72
CA VAL A 48 -10.55 -8.52 -4.90
C VAL A 48 -10.54 -7.12 -5.53
N ALA A 49 -11.22 -6.92 -6.66
CA ALA A 49 -11.29 -5.63 -7.37
C ALA A 49 -11.86 -4.50 -6.48
N SER A 50 -12.73 -4.82 -5.53
CA SER A 50 -13.27 -3.86 -4.56
C SER A 50 -12.21 -3.25 -3.63
N PHE A 51 -11.00 -3.83 -3.57
CA PHE A 51 -9.82 -3.30 -2.90
C PHE A 51 -8.89 -2.57 -3.87
N GLY A 52 -8.53 -3.23 -4.98
CA GLY A 52 -7.54 -2.71 -5.90
C GLY A 52 -7.96 -1.44 -6.64
N ILE A 53 -9.22 -1.36 -7.04
CA ILE A 53 -9.74 -0.19 -7.76
C ILE A 53 -9.68 1.09 -6.91
N PRO A 54 -10.22 1.14 -5.67
CA PRO A 54 -10.15 2.36 -4.85
C PRO A 54 -8.71 2.68 -4.42
N GLU A 55 -7.88 1.70 -4.09
CA GLU A 55 -6.47 1.93 -3.75
C GLU A 55 -5.72 2.60 -4.90
N ARG A 56 -5.85 2.05 -6.12
CA ARG A 56 -5.30 2.67 -7.33
C ARG A 56 -5.79 4.11 -7.51
N ALA A 57 -7.10 4.36 -7.32
CA ALA A 57 -7.66 5.69 -7.49
C ALA A 57 -7.04 6.71 -6.53
N GLY A 58 -6.78 6.32 -5.27
CA GLY A 58 -6.11 7.18 -4.31
C GLY A 58 -4.69 7.56 -4.73
N ALA A 59 -3.90 6.60 -5.18
CA ALA A 59 -2.55 6.84 -5.67
C ALA A 59 -2.55 7.71 -6.96
N ASP A 60 -3.47 7.43 -7.88
CA ASP A 60 -3.62 8.17 -9.13
C ASP A 60 -4.00 9.64 -8.88
N ALA A 61 -4.91 9.89 -7.94
CA ALA A 61 -5.28 11.25 -7.54
C ALA A 61 -4.06 12.04 -7.04
N TYR A 62 -3.19 11.41 -6.24
CA TYR A 62 -1.96 12.05 -5.77
C TYR A 62 -1.00 12.33 -6.91
N PHE A 63 -0.66 11.34 -7.74
CA PHE A 63 0.26 11.52 -8.87
C PHE A 63 -0.24 12.56 -9.87
N LYS A 64 -1.53 12.59 -10.18
CA LYS A 64 -2.15 13.64 -11.00
C LYS A 64 -1.99 15.02 -10.37
N SER A 65 -2.21 15.15 -9.04
CA SER A 65 -2.05 16.41 -8.34
C SER A 65 -0.60 16.90 -8.36
N VAL A 66 0.38 16.01 -8.17
CA VAL A 66 1.82 16.30 -8.27
C VAL A 66 2.17 16.73 -9.70
N ASN A 67 1.68 16.00 -10.70
CA ASN A 67 1.89 16.35 -12.10
C ASN A 67 1.30 17.72 -12.47
N ALA A 68 0.14 18.08 -11.93
CA ALA A 68 -0.45 19.41 -12.14
C ALA A 68 0.42 20.52 -11.58
N ARG A 69 1.16 20.27 -10.49
CA ARG A 69 2.10 21.22 -9.85
C ARG A 69 3.52 21.18 -10.43
N GLY A 70 3.78 20.45 -11.52
CA GLY A 70 5.10 20.43 -12.18
C GLY A 70 5.85 19.10 -12.07
N GLY A 71 5.34 18.12 -11.31
CA GLY A 71 5.97 16.81 -11.11
C GLY A 71 7.03 16.82 -10.00
N ILE A 72 7.92 15.83 -10.00
CA ILE A 72 9.02 15.70 -9.06
C ILE A 72 10.25 16.40 -9.64
N ASN A 73 10.72 17.47 -9.01
CA ASN A 73 11.88 18.24 -9.45
C ASN A 73 11.79 18.65 -10.96
N GLY A 74 10.59 19.07 -11.40
CA GLY A 74 10.30 19.46 -12.79
C GLY A 74 9.98 18.32 -13.76
N ARG A 75 10.03 17.06 -13.32
CA ARG A 75 9.78 15.88 -14.16
C ARG A 75 8.39 15.29 -13.88
N LYS A 76 7.64 15.00 -14.92
CA LYS A 76 6.31 14.37 -14.80
C LYS A 76 6.42 12.89 -14.43
N ILE A 77 5.46 12.43 -13.65
CA ILE A 77 5.32 11.01 -13.32
C ILE A 77 4.46 10.35 -14.40
N ASP A 78 4.97 9.30 -15.02
CA ASP A 78 4.25 8.37 -15.87
C ASP A 78 4.03 7.07 -15.09
N TRP A 79 2.84 6.90 -14.53
CA TRP A 79 2.49 5.77 -13.69
C TRP A 79 1.72 4.71 -14.48
N ILE A 80 2.41 3.63 -14.82
CA ILE A 80 1.91 2.56 -15.68
C ILE A 80 1.29 1.47 -14.82
N VAL A 81 -0.04 1.37 -14.82
CA VAL A 81 -0.81 0.41 -14.04
C VAL A 81 -1.29 -0.75 -14.90
N LYS A 82 -1.20 -1.97 -14.38
CA LYS A 82 -1.67 -3.20 -15.02
C LYS A 82 -2.60 -3.96 -14.08
N ASP A 83 -3.64 -4.59 -14.66
CA ASP A 83 -4.53 -5.50 -13.93
C ASP A 83 -3.87 -6.88 -13.80
N ASN A 84 -3.69 -7.36 -12.57
CA ASN A 84 -3.15 -8.68 -12.28
C ASN A 84 -4.23 -9.72 -11.89
N ALA A 85 -5.49 -9.35 -11.85
CA ALA A 85 -6.62 -10.17 -11.43
C ALA A 85 -6.37 -10.92 -10.09
N PHE A 86 -5.47 -10.40 -9.25
CA PHE A 86 -4.96 -11.02 -8.00
C PHE A 86 -4.26 -12.37 -8.21
N ASP A 87 -3.73 -12.61 -9.39
CA ASP A 87 -3.00 -13.84 -9.76
C ASP A 87 -1.48 -13.62 -9.68
N PRO A 88 -0.72 -14.43 -8.87
CA PRO A 88 0.72 -14.29 -8.74
C PRO A 88 1.49 -14.57 -10.04
N GLN A 89 1.03 -15.52 -10.87
CA GLN A 89 1.73 -15.87 -12.12
C GLN A 89 1.53 -14.77 -13.17
N GLN A 90 0.31 -14.24 -13.29
CA GLN A 90 0.03 -13.08 -14.13
C GLN A 90 0.84 -11.87 -13.66
N THR A 91 0.99 -11.68 -12.34
CA THR A 91 1.79 -10.58 -11.78
C THR A 91 3.25 -10.66 -12.21
N VAL A 92 3.84 -11.86 -12.24
CA VAL A 92 5.23 -12.05 -12.74
C VAL A 92 5.35 -11.64 -14.21
N GLN A 93 4.37 -11.96 -15.07
CA GLN A 93 4.39 -11.54 -16.48
C GLN A 93 4.26 -10.02 -16.62
N ILE A 94 3.40 -9.41 -15.82
CA ILE A 94 3.24 -7.96 -15.74
C ILE A 94 4.54 -7.29 -15.31
N ALA A 95 5.19 -7.80 -14.26
CA ALA A 95 6.45 -7.27 -13.76
C ALA A 95 7.55 -7.29 -14.84
N ARG A 96 7.67 -8.40 -15.60
CA ARG A 96 8.58 -8.47 -16.74
C ARG A 96 8.28 -7.41 -17.79
N ARG A 97 7.02 -7.24 -18.15
CA ARG A 97 6.62 -6.21 -19.12
C ARG A 97 6.95 -4.80 -18.64
N LEU A 98 6.62 -4.47 -17.40
CA LEU A 98 6.90 -3.15 -16.81
C LEU A 98 8.40 -2.82 -16.83
N VAL A 99 9.25 -3.81 -16.48
CA VAL A 99 10.70 -3.62 -16.41
C VAL A 99 11.33 -3.66 -17.80
N ASP A 100 11.10 -4.73 -18.58
CA ASP A 100 11.84 -4.99 -19.82
C ASP A 100 11.31 -4.18 -21.00
N GLN A 101 10.01 -3.84 -21.05
CA GLN A 101 9.39 -3.16 -22.17
C GLN A 101 9.01 -1.71 -21.87
N ASP A 102 8.35 -1.48 -20.73
CA ASP A 102 7.87 -0.15 -20.35
C ASP A 102 9.01 0.69 -19.70
N GLY A 103 10.11 0.07 -19.23
CA GLY A 103 11.32 0.73 -18.74
C GLY A 103 11.09 1.49 -17.44
N VAL A 104 10.33 0.92 -16.51
CA VAL A 104 10.06 1.56 -15.21
C VAL A 104 11.28 1.54 -14.31
N VAL A 105 11.50 2.61 -13.57
CA VAL A 105 12.60 2.74 -12.60
C VAL A 105 12.24 2.25 -11.19
N ALA A 106 10.96 2.04 -10.91
CA ALA A 106 10.45 1.47 -9.67
C ALA A 106 9.06 0.88 -9.85
N ILE A 107 8.70 -0.07 -8.99
CA ILE A 107 7.32 -0.50 -8.76
C ILE A 107 6.82 0.23 -7.52
N VAL A 108 5.72 0.97 -7.62
CA VAL A 108 5.29 1.91 -6.56
C VAL A 108 3.82 1.76 -6.25
N ALA A 109 3.48 1.72 -4.95
CA ALA A 109 2.10 1.73 -4.45
C ALA A 109 1.25 0.63 -5.09
N THR A 110 1.76 -0.59 -5.12
CA THR A 110 1.09 -1.76 -5.73
C THR A 110 0.41 -2.62 -4.66
N ASN A 111 -0.39 -3.61 -5.07
CA ASN A 111 -1.22 -4.41 -4.17
C ASN A 111 -0.97 -5.92 -4.32
N GLY A 112 -0.97 -6.60 -3.18
CA GLY A 112 -1.00 -8.06 -3.10
C GLY A 112 0.26 -8.68 -2.51
N THR A 113 0.12 -9.41 -1.40
CA THR A 113 1.25 -10.04 -0.69
C THR A 113 1.89 -11.14 -1.53
N ALA A 114 1.14 -12.18 -1.87
CA ALA A 114 1.65 -13.31 -2.66
C ALA A 114 2.03 -12.89 -4.08
N GLN A 115 1.28 -11.95 -4.66
CA GLN A 115 1.49 -11.40 -5.99
C GLN A 115 2.84 -10.69 -6.08
N SER A 116 3.11 -9.78 -5.16
CA SER A 116 4.37 -9.04 -5.12
C SER A 116 5.55 -9.98 -4.80
N GLN A 117 5.40 -10.85 -3.82
CA GLN A 117 6.42 -11.82 -3.44
C GLN A 117 6.89 -12.69 -4.62
N ALA A 118 5.95 -13.13 -5.47
CA ALA A 118 6.27 -13.92 -6.66
C ALA A 118 7.19 -13.17 -7.66
N THR A 119 7.19 -11.84 -7.63
CA THR A 119 8.01 -11.01 -8.55
C THR A 119 9.41 -10.74 -8.04
N PHE A 120 9.68 -10.87 -6.73
CA PHE A 120 10.95 -10.46 -6.10
C PHE A 120 12.20 -11.06 -6.74
N PRO A 121 12.26 -12.37 -7.09
CA PRO A 121 13.45 -12.93 -7.75
C PRO A 121 13.80 -12.21 -9.05
N PHE A 122 12.80 -11.77 -9.80
CA PHE A 122 13.03 -11.02 -11.05
C PHE A 122 13.25 -9.53 -10.80
N VAL A 123 12.32 -8.87 -10.09
CA VAL A 123 12.32 -7.40 -9.97
C VAL A 123 13.47 -6.91 -9.09
N LEU A 124 13.65 -7.51 -7.90
CA LEU A 124 14.66 -7.07 -6.93
C LEU A 124 16.03 -7.69 -7.20
N GLU A 125 16.08 -9.00 -7.48
CA GLU A 125 17.35 -9.73 -7.48
C GLU A 125 18.04 -9.68 -8.86
N GLN A 126 17.30 -9.80 -9.96
CA GLN A 126 17.84 -9.75 -11.33
C GLN A 126 17.90 -8.33 -11.87
N SER A 127 16.77 -7.63 -11.87
CA SER A 127 16.61 -6.32 -12.54
C SER A 127 17.02 -5.14 -11.67
N LYS A 128 17.16 -5.33 -10.35
CA LYS A 128 17.48 -4.28 -9.36
C LYS A 128 16.51 -3.09 -9.40
N VAL A 129 15.27 -3.34 -9.78
CA VAL A 129 14.19 -2.34 -9.74
C VAL A 129 13.53 -2.39 -8.37
N PRO A 130 13.47 -1.28 -7.60
CA PRO A 130 12.91 -1.28 -6.26
C PRO A 130 11.39 -1.44 -6.27
N VAL A 131 10.88 -2.10 -5.23
CA VAL A 131 9.44 -2.25 -4.93
C VAL A 131 9.14 -1.44 -3.68
N LEU A 132 8.31 -0.41 -3.84
CA LEU A 132 8.15 0.68 -2.87
C LEU A 132 6.69 0.83 -2.45
N ASN A 133 6.43 0.84 -1.14
CA ASN A 133 5.13 1.15 -0.52
C ASN A 133 3.99 0.25 -1.00
N THR A 134 4.24 -1.04 -1.16
CA THR A 134 3.24 -2.03 -1.55
C THR A 134 2.25 -2.28 -0.41
N LEU A 135 0.96 -2.41 -0.72
CA LEU A 135 -0.02 -2.98 0.20
C LEU A 135 0.17 -4.50 0.25
N GLY A 136 0.93 -4.93 1.24
CA GLY A 136 1.29 -6.30 1.54
C GLY A 136 2.15 -6.35 2.80
N GLY A 137 1.78 -7.16 3.75
CA GLY A 137 2.32 -7.09 5.12
C GLY A 137 2.89 -8.39 5.65
N ASP A 138 3.64 -9.16 4.86
CA ASP A 138 4.30 -10.40 5.31
C ASP A 138 5.66 -10.08 5.95
N ALA A 139 5.89 -10.61 7.15
CA ALA A 139 7.14 -10.37 7.91
C ALA A 139 8.39 -10.86 7.15
N SER A 140 8.30 -11.95 6.37
CA SER A 140 9.41 -12.49 5.59
C SER A 140 9.94 -11.55 4.50
N TRP A 141 9.20 -10.48 4.20
CA TRP A 141 9.65 -9.47 3.24
C TRP A 141 10.79 -8.63 3.78
N TYR A 142 10.78 -8.37 5.09
CA TYR A 142 11.65 -7.41 5.75
C TYR A 142 12.63 -8.04 6.73
N GLN A 143 12.54 -9.36 6.96
CA GLN A 143 13.39 -10.09 7.88
C GLN A 143 13.92 -11.39 7.24
N PRO A 144 15.18 -11.37 6.71
CA PRO A 144 16.10 -10.23 6.63
C PRO A 144 15.65 -9.15 5.62
N ALA A 145 16.13 -7.92 5.80
CA ALA A 145 15.86 -6.83 4.88
C ALA A 145 16.35 -7.17 3.46
N ARG A 146 15.51 -6.94 2.45
CA ARG A 146 15.80 -7.19 1.03
C ARG A 146 16.16 -5.90 0.34
N ASP A 147 17.28 -5.86 -0.36
CA ASP A 147 17.69 -4.66 -1.08
C ASP A 147 16.64 -4.26 -2.13
N GLY A 148 16.31 -2.97 -2.19
CA GLY A 148 15.27 -2.43 -3.07
C GLY A 148 13.81 -2.67 -2.62
N LEU A 149 13.55 -3.38 -1.52
CA LEU A 149 12.20 -3.55 -0.98
C LEU A 149 11.99 -2.65 0.22
N PHE A 150 11.07 -1.67 0.11
CA PHE A 150 10.71 -0.78 1.21
C PHE A 150 9.19 -0.67 1.34
N GLY A 151 8.69 -0.76 2.56
CA GLY A 151 7.26 -0.76 2.85
C GLY A 151 6.86 0.17 3.97
N MET A 152 5.62 0.61 3.94
CA MET A 152 5.01 1.44 4.97
C MET A 152 3.81 0.77 5.66
N GLN A 153 3.42 -0.41 5.22
CA GLN A 153 2.33 -1.15 5.85
C GLN A 153 2.83 -1.84 7.12
N THR A 154 2.26 -1.49 8.27
CA THR A 154 2.43 -2.28 9.50
C THR A 154 2.03 -3.74 9.25
N LEU A 155 2.91 -4.65 9.59
CA LEU A 155 2.74 -6.08 9.34
C LEU A 155 1.42 -6.60 9.94
N TYR A 156 0.84 -7.59 9.31
CA TYR A 156 -0.41 -8.19 9.81
C TYR A 156 -0.26 -8.75 11.23
N GLU A 157 0.91 -9.31 11.54
CA GLU A 157 1.26 -9.81 12.87
C GLU A 157 1.32 -8.68 13.90
N ASP A 158 1.86 -7.52 13.54
CA ASP A 158 1.87 -6.34 14.43
C ASP A 158 0.46 -5.79 14.64
N GLN A 159 -0.38 -5.81 13.61
CA GLN A 159 -1.80 -5.46 13.74
C GLN A 159 -2.53 -6.41 14.70
N ALA A 160 -2.26 -7.71 14.60
CA ALA A 160 -2.81 -8.72 15.53
C ALA A 160 -2.31 -8.51 16.96
N SER A 161 -1.03 -8.18 17.13
CA SER A 161 -0.47 -7.81 18.44
C SER A 161 -1.19 -6.60 19.04
N ALA A 162 -1.49 -5.58 18.24
CA ALA A 162 -2.27 -4.41 18.67
C ALA A 162 -3.69 -4.82 19.14
N LEU A 163 -4.34 -5.74 18.43
CA LEU A 163 -5.68 -6.21 18.81
C LEU A 163 -5.66 -7.02 20.10
N GLY A 164 -4.67 -7.89 20.28
CA GLY A 164 -4.50 -8.66 21.53
C GLY A 164 -4.26 -7.73 22.73
N GLN A 165 -3.39 -6.75 22.56
CA GLN A 165 -3.15 -5.71 23.57
C GLN A 165 -4.43 -4.94 23.89
N TRP A 166 -5.14 -4.47 22.87
CA TRP A 166 -6.35 -3.67 23.05
C TRP A 166 -7.46 -4.43 23.75
N ALA A 167 -7.74 -5.68 23.36
CA ALA A 167 -8.73 -6.51 24.04
C ALA A 167 -8.40 -6.72 25.52
N ALA A 168 -7.12 -6.94 25.86
CA ALA A 168 -6.68 -7.06 27.24
C ALA A 168 -6.80 -5.74 28.03
N GLN A 169 -6.46 -4.59 27.42
CA GLN A 169 -6.64 -3.25 27.99
C GLN A 169 -8.11 -2.94 28.30
N ASP A 170 -9.03 -3.41 27.46
CA ASP A 170 -10.47 -3.29 27.67
C ASP A 170 -11.02 -4.27 28.73
N GLY A 171 -10.13 -5.06 29.35
CA GLY A 171 -10.48 -5.95 30.48
C GLY A 171 -10.87 -7.36 30.09
N ALA A 172 -10.75 -7.76 28.82
CA ALA A 172 -11.08 -9.12 28.39
C ALA A 172 -10.14 -10.14 29.04
N LYS A 173 -10.70 -11.17 29.68
CA LYS A 173 -9.98 -12.31 30.23
C LYS A 173 -10.06 -13.55 29.38
N LYS A 174 -11.10 -13.67 28.58
CA LYS A 174 -11.31 -14.75 27.61
C LYS A 174 -11.46 -14.14 26.22
N VAL A 175 -10.49 -14.36 25.37
CA VAL A 175 -10.51 -13.89 23.97
C VAL A 175 -10.67 -15.09 23.06
N LEU A 176 -11.63 -15.02 22.14
CA LEU A 176 -11.79 -16.00 21.07
C LEU A 176 -11.36 -15.38 19.75
N VAL A 177 -10.39 -15.99 19.08
CA VAL A 177 -9.94 -15.57 17.75
C VAL A 177 -10.67 -16.40 16.70
N VAL A 178 -11.44 -15.75 15.83
CA VAL A 178 -12.08 -16.39 14.66
C VAL A 178 -11.25 -15.99 13.44
N HIS A 179 -10.69 -16.98 12.74
CA HIS A 179 -9.81 -16.70 11.59
C HIS A 179 -10.08 -17.66 10.44
N SER A 180 -9.83 -17.23 9.20
CA SER A 180 -9.88 -18.09 8.02
C SER A 180 -8.75 -19.13 8.04
N ASP A 181 -8.93 -20.27 7.39
CA ASP A 181 -8.01 -21.42 7.43
C ASP A 181 -6.71 -21.30 6.62
N PRO A 182 -6.54 -20.41 5.59
CA PRO A 182 -5.25 -20.27 4.92
C PRO A 182 -4.14 -19.85 5.90
N ALA A 183 -2.94 -20.38 5.70
CA ALA A 183 -1.78 -20.20 6.57
C ALA A 183 -1.48 -18.75 6.93
N ALA A 184 -1.69 -17.82 6.00
CA ALA A 184 -1.51 -16.39 6.24
C ALA A 184 -2.39 -15.88 7.39
N PHE A 185 -3.69 -16.24 7.41
CA PHE A 185 -4.61 -15.85 8.49
C PHE A 185 -4.29 -16.55 9.80
N VAL A 186 -3.91 -17.84 9.74
CA VAL A 186 -3.49 -18.62 10.91
C VAL A 186 -2.26 -18.00 11.58
N ASN A 187 -1.26 -17.58 10.81
CA ASN A 187 -0.04 -16.97 11.34
C ASN A 187 -0.34 -15.64 12.04
N VAL A 188 -1.15 -14.79 11.43
CA VAL A 188 -1.61 -13.53 12.03
C VAL A 188 -2.35 -13.79 13.35
N ALA A 189 -3.28 -14.76 13.37
CA ALA A 189 -4.08 -15.09 14.56
C ALA A 189 -3.23 -15.56 15.76
N LYS A 190 -2.08 -16.19 15.51
CA LYS A 190 -1.17 -16.66 16.57
C LYS A 190 -0.58 -15.53 17.42
N GLU A 191 -0.42 -14.34 16.88
CA GLU A 191 0.20 -13.19 17.56
C GLU A 191 -0.70 -12.56 18.62
N ILE A 192 -2.01 -12.77 18.56
CA ILE A 192 -2.99 -12.17 19.48
C ILE A 192 -2.76 -12.64 20.93
N GLY A 193 -2.53 -13.93 21.11
CA GLY A 193 -2.35 -14.51 22.45
C GLY A 193 -1.12 -13.99 23.20
N PRO A 194 0.09 -14.04 22.62
CA PRO A 194 1.28 -13.48 23.23
C PRO A 194 1.10 -12.00 23.60
N ALA A 195 0.60 -11.18 22.69
CA ALA A 195 0.39 -9.75 22.92
C ALA A 195 -0.63 -9.46 24.04
N ALA A 196 -1.73 -10.21 24.08
CA ALA A 196 -2.72 -10.09 25.15
C ALA A 196 -2.10 -10.42 26.52
N ARG A 197 -1.31 -11.49 26.62
CA ARG A 197 -0.66 -11.91 27.87
C ARG A 197 0.50 -11.00 28.30
N LYS A 198 1.17 -10.32 27.38
CA LYS A 198 2.12 -9.25 27.72
C LYS A 198 1.44 -8.08 28.44
N THR A 199 0.18 -7.82 28.11
CA THR A 199 -0.63 -6.78 28.74
C THR A 199 -1.24 -7.27 30.05
N ASP A 200 -1.79 -8.47 30.04
CA ASP A 200 -2.37 -9.13 31.22
C ASP A 200 -2.14 -10.64 31.15
N PRO A 201 -1.23 -11.18 31.99
CA PRO A 201 -0.87 -12.60 31.99
C PRO A 201 -2.05 -13.57 32.25
N SER A 202 -3.17 -13.09 32.82
CA SER A 202 -4.35 -13.89 33.08
C SER A 202 -5.24 -14.16 31.87
N VAL A 203 -4.99 -13.48 30.72
CA VAL A 203 -5.80 -13.60 29.53
C VAL A 203 -5.64 -14.98 28.89
N GLN A 204 -6.78 -15.65 28.69
CA GLN A 204 -6.88 -16.90 27.96
C GLN A 204 -7.32 -16.62 26.54
N VAL A 205 -6.59 -17.17 25.56
CA VAL A 205 -6.90 -17.01 24.14
C VAL A 205 -7.11 -18.37 23.50
N LYS A 206 -8.25 -18.54 22.85
CA LYS A 206 -8.57 -19.71 22.03
C LYS A 206 -8.76 -19.29 20.58
N SER A 207 -8.47 -20.20 19.65
CA SER A 207 -8.69 -19.98 18.20
C SER A 207 -9.79 -20.87 17.67
N LEU A 208 -10.52 -20.34 16.71
CA LEU A 208 -11.55 -21.03 15.93
C LEU A 208 -11.28 -20.78 14.44
N SER A 209 -10.79 -21.79 13.75
CA SER A 209 -10.60 -21.76 12.31
C SER A 209 -11.91 -21.96 11.57
N VAL A 210 -12.12 -21.18 10.52
CA VAL A 210 -13.24 -21.31 9.57
C VAL A 210 -12.71 -21.44 8.15
N LYS A 211 -13.43 -22.12 7.30
CA LYS A 211 -13.05 -22.28 5.90
C LYS A 211 -13.05 -20.91 5.21
N PHE A 212 -12.01 -20.58 4.43
CA PHE A 212 -11.95 -19.36 3.67
C PHE A 212 -13.14 -19.24 2.69
N GLN A 213 -13.67 -18.04 2.55
CA GLN A 213 -14.90 -17.74 1.80
C GLN A 213 -16.17 -18.40 2.38
N THR A 214 -16.18 -18.72 3.67
CA THR A 214 -17.40 -19.11 4.36
C THR A 214 -18.43 -17.98 4.29
N THR A 215 -19.67 -18.34 3.95
CA THR A 215 -20.81 -17.43 3.90
C THR A 215 -21.82 -17.67 5.04
N ASP A 216 -21.92 -18.90 5.54
CA ASP A 216 -22.77 -19.27 6.68
C ASP A 216 -21.95 -19.27 7.99
N TYR A 217 -22.19 -18.26 8.82
CA TYR A 217 -21.56 -18.12 10.13
C TYR A 217 -22.43 -18.63 11.29
N SER A 218 -23.63 -19.19 11.06
CA SER A 218 -24.51 -19.67 12.14
C SER A 218 -23.85 -20.69 13.06
N PRO A 219 -23.09 -21.71 12.55
CA PRO A 219 -22.41 -22.65 13.42
C PRO A 219 -21.28 -22.00 14.23
N VAL A 220 -20.59 -21.00 13.61
CA VAL A 220 -19.51 -20.23 14.24
C VAL A 220 -20.07 -19.43 15.43
N ILE A 221 -21.14 -18.65 15.21
CA ILE A 221 -21.78 -17.86 16.26
C ILE A 221 -22.31 -18.74 17.39
N SER A 222 -22.92 -19.89 17.04
CA SER A 222 -23.36 -20.88 18.06
C SER A 222 -22.20 -21.37 18.93
N LYS A 223 -21.00 -21.55 18.36
CA LYS A 223 -19.80 -21.91 19.08
C LYS A 223 -19.27 -20.77 19.95
N VAL A 224 -19.24 -19.53 19.43
CA VAL A 224 -18.89 -18.32 20.20
C VAL A 224 -19.78 -18.20 21.44
N LYS A 225 -21.08 -18.37 21.30
CA LYS A 225 -22.03 -18.33 22.43
C LYS A 225 -21.75 -19.37 23.49
N ARG A 226 -21.36 -20.59 23.10
CA ARG A 226 -20.99 -21.64 24.06
C ARG A 226 -19.69 -21.34 24.80
N GLU A 227 -18.69 -20.79 24.13
CA GLU A 227 -17.40 -20.42 24.73
C GLU A 227 -17.51 -19.22 25.67
N LYS A 228 -18.52 -18.36 25.50
CA LYS A 228 -18.76 -17.15 26.30
C LYS A 228 -17.49 -16.28 26.44
N PRO A 229 -16.86 -15.84 25.34
CA PRO A 229 -15.69 -14.98 25.42
C PRO A 229 -16.09 -13.55 25.84
N ASP A 230 -15.15 -12.84 26.49
CA ASP A 230 -15.31 -11.42 26.80
C ASP A 230 -15.05 -10.54 25.56
N ALA A 231 -14.26 -11.05 24.61
CA ALA A 231 -13.97 -10.40 23.34
C ALA A 231 -13.79 -11.44 22.22
N VAL A 232 -14.17 -11.05 21.00
CA VAL A 232 -13.87 -11.81 19.78
C VAL A 232 -12.94 -10.98 18.90
N VAL A 233 -11.82 -11.58 18.50
CA VAL A 233 -10.96 -10.99 17.46
C VAL A 233 -11.18 -11.74 16.16
N VAL A 234 -11.50 -11.00 15.08
CA VAL A 234 -11.73 -11.59 13.76
C VAL A 234 -10.58 -11.28 12.82
N ILE A 235 -9.93 -12.34 12.30
CA ILE A 235 -8.91 -12.28 11.26
C ILE A 235 -9.52 -12.88 10.00
N LEU A 236 -10.37 -12.10 9.37
CA LEU A 236 -11.24 -12.45 8.25
C LEU A 236 -11.12 -11.41 7.13
N ALA A 237 -11.43 -11.79 5.90
CA ALA A 237 -11.62 -10.81 4.83
C ALA A 237 -12.86 -9.95 5.09
N ALA A 238 -12.95 -8.77 4.48
CA ALA A 238 -14.04 -7.82 4.72
C ALA A 238 -15.45 -8.40 4.55
N ALA A 239 -15.67 -9.18 3.48
CA ALA A 239 -16.97 -9.81 3.22
C ALA A 239 -17.30 -10.90 4.24
N GLU A 240 -16.29 -11.68 4.67
CA GLU A 240 -16.43 -12.70 5.71
C GLU A 240 -16.74 -12.06 7.07
N ALA A 241 -16.00 -10.98 7.41
CA ALA A 241 -16.25 -10.21 8.63
C ALA A 241 -17.68 -9.64 8.64
N ALA A 242 -18.16 -9.10 7.53
CA ALA A 242 -19.53 -8.61 7.41
C ALA A 242 -20.57 -9.72 7.60
N SER A 243 -20.33 -10.92 7.05
CA SER A 243 -21.20 -12.10 7.24
C SER A 243 -21.21 -12.53 8.71
N TYR A 244 -20.03 -12.59 9.36
CA TYR A 244 -19.91 -12.86 10.79
C TYR A 244 -20.72 -11.85 11.62
N LEU A 245 -20.56 -10.56 11.37
CA LEU A 245 -21.25 -9.48 12.11
C LEU A 245 -22.76 -9.55 11.96
N LYS A 246 -23.28 -9.77 10.74
CA LYS A 246 -24.71 -9.93 10.51
C LYS A 246 -25.29 -11.10 11.28
N GLU A 247 -24.63 -12.25 11.23
CA GLU A 247 -25.08 -13.45 11.94
C GLU A 247 -24.98 -13.28 13.46
N ALA A 248 -23.90 -12.64 13.95
CA ALA A 248 -23.74 -12.32 15.36
C ALA A 248 -24.92 -11.46 15.87
N LYS A 249 -25.28 -10.43 15.12
CA LYS A 249 -26.44 -9.57 15.44
C LYS A 249 -27.76 -10.31 15.37
N LEU A 250 -27.98 -11.13 14.32
CA LEU A 250 -29.18 -11.92 14.13
C LEU A 250 -29.40 -12.86 15.32
N GLN A 251 -28.35 -13.49 15.81
CA GLN A 251 -28.42 -14.39 16.95
C GLN A 251 -28.31 -13.68 18.33
N GLY A 252 -28.30 -12.35 18.37
CA GLY A 252 -28.27 -11.56 19.61
C GLY A 252 -26.96 -11.66 20.38
N LEU A 253 -25.82 -11.88 19.69
CA LEU A 253 -24.49 -11.84 20.31
C LEU A 253 -24.04 -10.40 20.47
N SER A 254 -23.73 -10.00 21.71
CA SER A 254 -23.28 -8.64 22.06
C SER A 254 -21.80 -8.55 22.46
N THR A 255 -21.06 -9.65 22.34
CA THR A 255 -19.63 -9.69 22.66
C THR A 255 -18.87 -8.69 21.77
N PRO A 256 -17.98 -7.83 22.33
CA PRO A 256 -17.19 -6.90 21.56
C PRO A 256 -16.35 -7.59 20.47
N VAL A 257 -16.33 -7.02 19.27
CA VAL A 257 -15.59 -7.55 18.11
C VAL A 257 -14.45 -6.61 17.76
N TYR A 258 -13.27 -7.20 17.57
CA TYR A 258 -12.05 -6.52 17.16
C TYR A 258 -11.56 -7.08 15.82
N GLY A 259 -11.08 -6.23 14.91
CA GLY A 259 -10.60 -6.64 13.60
C GLY A 259 -9.33 -5.91 13.16
N TYR A 260 -8.52 -6.55 12.32
CA TYR A 260 -7.35 -5.94 11.73
C TYR A 260 -7.74 -5.04 10.52
N ALA A 261 -6.80 -4.31 9.91
CA ALA A 261 -7.09 -3.29 8.88
C ALA A 261 -8.01 -3.76 7.74
N PRO A 262 -7.93 -4.99 7.20
CA PRO A 262 -8.88 -5.47 6.21
C PRO A 262 -10.35 -5.49 6.69
N VAL A 263 -10.61 -5.68 7.98
CA VAL A 263 -11.97 -5.61 8.55
C VAL A 263 -12.48 -4.18 8.61
N ALA A 264 -11.60 -3.20 8.77
CA ALA A 264 -11.96 -1.78 8.79
C ALA A 264 -12.20 -1.18 7.38
N ALA A 265 -12.33 -2.00 6.35
CA ALA A 265 -12.69 -1.54 5.01
C ALA A 265 -14.11 -0.99 4.95
N GLN A 266 -14.35 -0.01 4.06
CA GLN A 266 -15.69 0.54 3.80
C GLN A 266 -16.68 -0.55 3.35
N SER A 267 -16.21 -1.55 2.61
CA SER A 267 -17.03 -2.69 2.18
C SER A 267 -17.61 -3.48 3.36
N THR A 268 -16.89 -3.58 4.49
CA THR A 268 -17.43 -4.21 5.71
C THR A 268 -18.64 -3.45 6.22
N LEU A 269 -18.56 -2.10 6.29
CA LEU A 269 -19.69 -1.27 6.71
C LEU A 269 -20.88 -1.38 5.75
N THR A 270 -20.61 -1.30 4.45
CA THR A 270 -21.63 -1.41 3.40
C THR A 270 -22.38 -2.74 3.48
N LEU A 271 -21.65 -3.84 3.66
CA LEU A 271 -22.22 -5.19 3.70
C LEU A 271 -22.87 -5.51 5.04
N ALA A 272 -22.28 -5.11 6.17
CA ALA A 272 -22.80 -5.43 7.49
C ALA A 272 -23.91 -4.46 7.95
N GLY A 273 -23.91 -3.23 7.45
CA GLY A 273 -24.86 -2.19 7.85
C GLY A 273 -24.84 -1.97 9.37
N LYS A 274 -26.01 -1.90 9.99
CA LYS A 274 -26.15 -1.71 11.45
C LYS A 274 -25.52 -2.83 12.30
N ALA A 275 -25.11 -3.93 11.71
CA ALA A 275 -24.40 -5.00 12.44
C ALA A 275 -22.93 -4.67 12.70
N ALA A 276 -22.37 -3.68 12.03
CA ALA A 276 -21.01 -3.21 12.27
C ALA A 276 -20.91 -2.22 13.45
N GLU A 277 -22.02 -1.71 13.97
CA GLU A 277 -22.00 -0.70 15.04
C GLU A 277 -21.25 -1.19 16.29
N GLY A 278 -20.30 -0.37 16.78
CA GLY A 278 -19.47 -0.69 17.94
C GLY A 278 -18.28 -1.62 17.64
N VAL A 279 -18.11 -2.10 16.41
CA VAL A 279 -16.93 -2.89 16.01
C VAL A 279 -15.69 -2.03 16.14
N LYS A 280 -14.65 -2.61 16.77
CA LYS A 280 -13.33 -2.02 16.96
C LYS A 280 -12.36 -2.60 15.94
N ALA A 281 -11.48 -1.78 15.39
CA ALA A 281 -10.47 -2.27 14.48
C ALA A 281 -9.20 -1.42 14.54
N VAL A 282 -8.13 -1.89 13.93
CA VAL A 282 -6.93 -1.08 13.70
C VAL A 282 -6.86 -0.65 12.24
N GLN A 283 -6.30 0.54 12.02
CA GLN A 283 -6.09 1.12 10.69
C GLN A 283 -4.64 1.60 10.54
N LEU A 284 -4.23 1.77 9.27
CA LEU A 284 -2.88 2.12 8.86
C LEU A 284 -2.76 3.60 8.46
N VAL A 285 -3.88 4.29 8.36
CA VAL A 285 -4.01 5.71 8.01
C VAL A 285 -5.07 6.34 8.88
N LYS A 286 -5.05 7.67 8.98
CA LYS A 286 -6.09 8.46 9.67
C LYS A 286 -7.48 8.18 9.09
N SER A 287 -8.51 8.60 9.82
CA SER A 287 -9.86 8.55 9.25
C SER A 287 -9.98 9.52 8.06
N PRO A 288 -10.54 9.08 6.93
CA PRO A 288 -10.78 9.95 5.77
C PRO A 288 -11.82 11.05 6.07
N HIS A 289 -12.46 11.00 7.26
CA HIS A 289 -13.44 11.96 7.72
C HIS A 289 -12.88 12.98 8.72
N ASP A 290 -11.63 12.83 9.15
CA ASP A 290 -11.01 13.75 10.11
C ASP A 290 -10.95 15.18 9.54
N ASP A 291 -11.01 16.18 10.44
CA ASP A 291 -10.89 17.60 10.10
C ASP A 291 -9.43 18.06 10.14
N ASP A 292 -8.59 17.40 9.37
CA ASP A 292 -7.15 17.59 9.27
C ASP A 292 -6.81 18.20 7.90
N PRO A 293 -5.86 19.14 7.78
CA PRO A 293 -5.48 19.75 6.51
C PRO A 293 -5.05 18.75 5.45
N ALA A 294 -4.30 17.70 5.82
CA ALA A 294 -3.84 16.66 4.88
C ALA A 294 -5.02 15.79 4.39
N ILE A 295 -6.01 15.53 5.26
CA ILE A 295 -7.24 14.82 4.87
C ILE A 295 -8.12 15.70 3.96
N LYS A 296 -8.16 17.02 4.19
CA LYS A 296 -8.85 17.97 3.28
C LYS A 296 -8.19 18.00 1.90
N GLU A 297 -6.85 18.03 1.85
CA GLU A 297 -6.07 17.93 0.60
C GLU A 297 -6.43 16.66 -0.17
N PHE A 298 -6.40 15.51 0.49
CA PHE A 298 -6.80 14.23 -0.08
C PHE A 298 -8.21 14.26 -0.66
N ARG A 299 -9.22 14.68 0.15
CA ARG A 299 -10.61 14.76 -0.33
C ARG A 299 -10.78 15.67 -1.54
N SER A 300 -10.09 16.81 -1.53
CA SER A 300 -10.12 17.76 -2.66
C SER A 300 -9.53 17.15 -3.94
N ALA A 301 -8.42 16.42 -3.81
CA ALA A 301 -7.79 15.75 -4.95
C ALA A 301 -8.67 14.60 -5.48
N MET A 302 -9.27 13.79 -4.61
CA MET A 302 -10.22 12.75 -5.02
C MET A 302 -11.41 13.36 -5.79
N ALA A 303 -12.00 14.44 -5.27
CA ALA A 303 -13.09 15.15 -5.94
C ALA A 303 -12.69 15.76 -7.29
N THR A 304 -11.42 16.10 -7.48
CA THR A 304 -10.90 16.70 -8.70
C THR A 304 -10.55 15.65 -9.75
N TYR A 305 -9.81 14.61 -9.35
CA TYR A 305 -9.13 13.68 -10.28
C TYR A 305 -9.78 12.30 -10.36
N GLU A 306 -10.51 11.87 -9.30
CA GLU A 306 -11.08 10.52 -9.21
C GLU A 306 -12.53 10.56 -8.70
N ARG A 307 -13.38 11.38 -9.31
CA ARG A 307 -14.78 11.70 -8.90
C ARG A 307 -15.70 10.50 -8.71
N GLY A 308 -15.40 9.37 -9.32
CA GLY A 308 -16.20 8.14 -9.21
C GLY A 308 -15.88 7.28 -8.00
N HIS A 309 -14.88 7.66 -7.19
CA HIS A 309 -14.38 6.86 -6.08
C HIS A 309 -14.61 7.56 -4.74
N PRO A 310 -15.11 6.83 -3.71
CA PRO A 310 -15.29 7.40 -2.38
C PRO A 310 -13.93 7.74 -1.75
N ALA A 311 -13.91 8.78 -0.92
CA ALA A 311 -12.79 9.07 -0.02
C ALA A 311 -12.92 8.16 1.21
N ASP A 312 -12.30 6.99 1.18
CA ASP A 312 -12.29 5.98 2.24
C ASP A 312 -10.87 5.60 2.67
N PHE A 313 -10.72 4.65 3.59
CA PHE A 313 -9.41 4.21 4.07
C PHE A 313 -8.52 3.62 2.98
N ILE A 314 -9.10 2.91 2.01
CA ILE A 314 -8.33 2.25 0.96
C ILE A 314 -7.82 3.28 -0.06
N THR A 315 -8.66 4.24 -0.46
CA THR A 315 -8.24 5.36 -1.31
C THR A 315 -7.19 6.23 -0.59
N LEU A 316 -7.37 6.47 0.73
CA LEU A 316 -6.40 7.23 1.53
C LEU A 316 -5.07 6.48 1.69
N TRP A 317 -5.09 5.15 1.78
CA TRP A 317 -3.88 4.34 1.78
C TRP A 317 -3.10 4.50 0.46
N GLY A 318 -3.76 4.34 -0.69
CA GLY A 318 -3.13 4.55 -2.00
C GLY A 318 -2.52 5.95 -2.14
N TRP A 319 -3.26 6.98 -1.68
CA TRP A 319 -2.76 8.36 -1.59
C TRP A 319 -1.50 8.47 -0.74
N ALA A 320 -1.50 7.90 0.47
CA ALA A 320 -0.37 7.93 1.40
C ALA A 320 0.87 7.23 0.81
N ALA A 321 0.68 6.07 0.15
CA ALA A 321 1.75 5.31 -0.49
C ALA A 321 2.40 6.11 -1.64
N ALA A 322 1.59 6.77 -2.47
CA ALA A 322 2.07 7.65 -3.53
C ALA A 322 2.78 8.89 -2.96
N LYS A 323 2.23 9.49 -1.89
CA LYS A 323 2.82 10.67 -1.23
C LYS A 323 4.16 10.34 -0.62
N ALA A 324 4.29 9.25 0.11
CA ALA A 324 5.57 8.81 0.69
C ALA A 324 6.64 8.59 -0.40
N PHE A 325 6.27 8.01 -1.54
CA PHE A 325 7.19 7.89 -2.67
C PHE A 325 7.65 9.26 -3.18
N VAL A 326 6.74 10.20 -3.40
CA VAL A 326 7.09 11.53 -3.94
C VAL A 326 7.95 12.32 -2.96
N GLU A 327 7.61 12.35 -1.68
CA GLU A 327 8.39 13.02 -0.63
C GLU A 327 9.84 12.51 -0.59
N ILE A 328 10.04 11.20 -0.72
CA ILE A 328 11.40 10.63 -0.75
C ILE A 328 12.08 10.90 -2.09
N ALA A 329 11.39 10.74 -3.22
CA ALA A 329 11.96 10.95 -4.54
C ALA A 329 12.37 12.41 -4.79
N GLN A 330 11.69 13.38 -4.18
CA GLN A 330 12.04 14.81 -4.24
C GLN A 330 13.40 15.15 -3.59
N THR A 331 13.89 14.28 -2.69
CA THR A 331 15.20 14.47 -2.04
C THR A 331 16.38 14.07 -2.94
N ILE A 332 16.11 13.52 -4.13
CA ILE A 332 17.15 13.05 -5.05
C ILE A 332 17.62 14.22 -5.91
N ASP A 333 18.90 14.58 -5.75
CA ASP A 333 19.57 15.50 -6.65
C ASP A 333 20.01 14.76 -7.93
N GLY A 334 19.50 15.20 -9.09
CA GLY A 334 19.85 14.61 -10.39
C GLY A 334 18.85 13.57 -10.91
N PRO A 335 19.28 12.59 -11.76
CA PRO A 335 18.39 11.60 -12.38
C PRO A 335 17.75 10.67 -11.34
N ILE A 336 16.43 10.48 -11.45
CA ILE A 336 15.70 9.51 -10.63
C ILE A 336 15.82 8.14 -11.28
N THR A 337 16.75 7.33 -10.77
CA THR A 337 17.04 5.96 -11.19
C THR A 337 16.63 4.96 -10.12
N SER A 338 16.58 3.67 -10.45
CA SER A 338 16.32 2.58 -9.49
C SER A 338 17.29 2.61 -8.31
N GLN A 339 18.59 2.83 -8.59
CA GLN A 339 19.62 2.91 -7.55
C GLN A 339 19.44 4.17 -6.68
N ALA A 340 19.20 5.34 -7.29
CA ALA A 340 19.01 6.59 -6.56
C ALA A 340 17.79 6.51 -5.62
N LEU A 341 16.69 5.89 -6.07
CA LEU A 341 15.51 5.62 -5.24
C LEU A 341 15.83 4.69 -4.08
N THR A 342 16.52 3.58 -4.33
CA THR A 342 16.94 2.65 -3.27
C THR A 342 17.79 3.35 -2.21
N ASP A 343 18.73 4.19 -2.63
CA ASP A 343 19.64 4.91 -1.73
C ASP A 343 18.90 6.03 -0.95
N ALA A 344 17.93 6.70 -1.59
CA ALA A 344 17.09 7.69 -0.95
C ALA A 344 16.22 7.04 0.15
N TYR A 345 15.59 5.89 -0.13
CA TYR A 345 14.83 5.16 0.88
C TYR A 345 15.68 4.71 2.06
N LYS A 346 16.89 4.18 1.84
CA LYS A 346 17.83 3.82 2.92
C LYS A 346 18.17 5.00 3.85
N LYS A 347 18.10 6.21 3.36
CA LYS A 347 18.41 7.45 4.10
C LYS A 347 17.17 8.15 4.65
N ALA A 348 15.98 7.82 4.17
CA ALA A 348 14.75 8.54 4.51
C ALA A 348 14.40 8.41 5.99
N ARG A 349 14.22 9.54 6.65
CA ARG A 349 13.85 9.68 8.07
C ARG A 349 12.76 10.71 8.21
N ALA A 350 11.89 10.49 9.18
CA ALA A 350 10.80 11.40 9.51
C ALA A 350 9.94 11.80 8.29
N VAL A 351 9.68 10.82 7.39
CA VAL A 351 8.81 11.06 6.24
C VAL A 351 7.37 11.13 6.73
N ASP A 352 6.81 12.34 6.70
CA ASP A 352 5.46 12.62 7.19
C ASP A 352 4.50 12.88 6.04
N THR A 353 3.64 11.93 5.75
CA THR A 353 2.58 12.11 4.74
C THR A 353 1.39 12.91 5.25
N GLY A 354 1.33 13.21 6.56
CA GLY A 354 0.21 13.85 7.23
C GLY A 354 -1.01 12.94 7.44
N VAL A 355 -1.08 11.79 6.79
CA VAL A 355 -2.25 10.89 6.81
C VAL A 355 -1.93 9.47 7.28
N ALA A 356 -0.66 9.10 7.34
CA ALA A 356 -0.15 7.81 7.84
C ALA A 356 0.84 8.06 8.98
N PRO A 357 1.29 7.02 9.71
CA PRO A 357 2.39 7.18 10.66
C PRO A 357 3.65 7.72 9.99
N VAL A 358 4.46 8.44 10.77
CA VAL A 358 5.76 8.93 10.30
C VAL A 358 6.68 7.75 9.98
N LEU A 359 7.27 7.77 8.78
CA LEU A 359 8.09 6.66 8.28
C LEU A 359 9.57 6.92 8.53
N ASN A 360 10.26 5.86 8.98
CA ASN A 360 11.69 5.86 9.20
C ASN A 360 12.31 4.60 8.59
N PHE A 361 13.18 4.77 7.61
CA PHE A 361 13.88 3.67 6.96
C PHE A 361 15.37 3.68 7.30
N SER A 362 16.07 2.57 7.07
CA SER A 362 17.54 2.50 7.12
C SER A 362 18.05 1.40 6.21
N ALA A 363 19.37 1.25 6.09
CA ALA A 363 19.95 0.14 5.36
C ALA A 363 19.61 -1.23 5.98
N GLN A 364 19.23 -1.28 7.26
CA GLN A 364 18.85 -2.50 7.99
C GLN A 364 17.36 -2.61 8.27
N HIS A 365 16.61 -1.50 8.19
CA HIS A 365 15.18 -1.44 8.49
C HIS A 365 14.43 -0.89 7.28
N HIS A 366 13.86 -1.78 6.50
CA HIS A 366 13.14 -1.46 5.27
C HIS A 366 11.62 -1.36 5.46
N LEU A 367 11.12 -1.61 6.65
CA LEU A 367 9.74 -1.32 7.05
C LEU A 367 9.72 0.05 7.76
N GLY A 368 9.03 1.02 7.18
CA GLY A 368 9.05 2.41 7.63
C GLY A 368 8.36 2.67 8.97
N THR A 369 7.38 1.85 9.32
CA THR A 369 6.62 1.97 10.56
C THR A 369 6.08 0.62 11.02
N ARG A 370 5.78 0.53 12.33
CA ARG A 370 4.99 -0.55 12.95
C ARG A 370 3.68 -0.02 13.55
N ASP A 371 3.44 1.28 13.44
CA ASP A 371 2.33 1.93 14.12
C ASP A 371 0.99 1.64 13.45
N VAL A 372 -0.05 1.63 14.27
CA VAL A 372 -1.45 1.51 13.86
C VAL A 372 -2.30 2.52 14.62
N GLN A 373 -3.48 2.82 14.11
CA GLN A 373 -4.49 3.64 14.78
C GLN A 373 -5.69 2.78 15.18
N LYS A 374 -6.22 2.98 16.39
CA LYS A 374 -7.49 2.39 16.81
C LYS A 374 -8.64 3.12 16.12
N VAL A 375 -9.62 2.37 15.61
CA VAL A 375 -10.86 2.90 15.05
C VAL A 375 -12.06 2.12 15.58
N VAL A 376 -13.20 2.80 15.68
CA VAL A 376 -14.47 2.21 16.13
C VAL A 376 -15.58 2.63 15.18
N VAL A 377 -16.54 1.75 14.92
CA VAL A 377 -17.74 2.12 14.15
C VAL A 377 -18.71 2.87 15.05
N ARG A 378 -19.04 4.11 14.67
CA ARG A 378 -20.09 4.93 15.29
C ARG A 378 -20.94 5.56 14.19
N ASP A 379 -22.24 5.48 14.35
CA ASP A 379 -23.20 6.01 13.38
C ASP A 379 -22.92 5.57 11.94
N GLY A 380 -22.50 4.28 11.80
CA GLY A 380 -22.17 3.67 10.50
C GLY A 380 -20.88 4.17 9.85
N ARG A 381 -19.96 4.80 10.59
CA ARG A 381 -18.67 5.30 10.13
C ARG A 381 -17.53 4.80 11.02
N TRP A 382 -16.36 4.65 10.42
CA TRP A 382 -15.13 4.43 11.18
C TRP A 382 -14.64 5.77 11.74
N GLU A 383 -14.52 5.86 13.06
CA GLU A 383 -13.97 7.01 13.77
C GLU A 383 -12.65 6.66 14.45
N SER A 384 -11.68 7.55 14.36
CA SER A 384 -10.38 7.41 15.02
C SER A 384 -10.53 7.47 16.56
N GLN A 385 -9.75 6.63 17.25
CA GLN A 385 -9.68 6.57 18.71
C GLN A 385 -8.22 6.85 19.16
N GLY A 386 -7.91 8.13 19.33
CA GLY A 386 -6.56 8.58 19.70
C GLY A 386 -5.57 8.59 18.52
N ASP A 387 -4.29 8.76 18.86
CA ASP A 387 -3.19 8.84 17.91
C ASP A 387 -2.71 7.45 17.44
N PHE A 388 -1.81 7.43 16.47
CA PHE A 388 -1.06 6.23 16.12
C PHE A 388 -0.24 5.74 17.30
N PHE A 389 -0.12 4.43 17.45
CA PHE A 389 0.70 3.81 18.50
C PHE A 389 1.43 2.58 17.97
N THR A 390 2.58 2.29 18.59
CA THR A 390 3.38 1.11 18.26
C THR A 390 2.87 -0.10 19.05
N PRO A 391 2.45 -1.19 18.41
CA PRO A 391 2.10 -2.43 19.08
C PRO A 391 3.27 -3.04 19.87
N PRO A 392 3.01 -3.93 20.86
CA PRO A 392 4.06 -4.66 21.54
C PRO A 392 5.01 -5.36 20.56
N ALA A 393 6.30 -5.38 20.88
CA ALA A 393 7.25 -6.15 20.10
C ALA A 393 6.85 -7.63 20.11
N ARG A 394 6.99 -8.28 18.96
CA ARG A 394 6.85 -9.74 18.83
C ARG A 394 8.09 -10.43 19.44
N ASP A 395 7.92 -11.64 19.95
CA ASP A 395 9.01 -12.47 20.48
C ASP A 395 9.85 -13.08 19.36
#